data_714f793c0d07fc5cd725362f88dc3239
#
_entry.id   714f793c0d07fc5cd725362f88dc3239
#
_cell.length_a   1.000
_cell.length_b   1.000
_cell.length_c   1.000
_cell.angle_alpha   90.00
_cell.angle_beta   90.00
_cell.angle_gamma   90.00
#
_symmetry.space_group_name_H-M   'P 1'
#
loop_
_entity.id
_entity.type
_entity.pdbx_description
1 polymer ?
#
loop_
_entity_poly.entity_id
_entity_poly.type
_entity_poly.pdbx_seq_one_letter_code
_entity_poly.pdbx_strand_id
1 'polypeptide(L)'
;MSIFNLTDEKMKETSSTFTAHEIYQQPATWRKTCAQLAACKDELQAFIDQVVKQDDFDIVLTGAGTSEFVGNSLFQALNPKYNYKVKSYASTDLVPSPENFLSRTKPTLLVNFGRSGNSPESLGNVEAAEVVCQNLYHLFVTCNHEGTLSKLANTRHNCFAINLTPETHDQSFAMTSSYSNMYLATYLAFNLDKLDEITAEVEKLAGAGQHF
;
A
#
# COMPACT_ATOMS: atom_id res chain seq x y z
N MET A 1 28.49 6.31 11.65
CA MET A 1 28.29 5.08 10.85
C MET A 1 28.27 5.50 9.40
N SER A 2 28.94 4.83 8.49
CA SER A 2 28.82 5.19 7.06
C SER A 2 27.70 4.36 6.44
N ILE A 3 26.79 5.02 5.73
CA ILE A 3 25.73 4.39 4.94
C ILE A 3 26.13 4.55 3.47
N PHE A 4 26.21 3.47 2.72
CA PHE A 4 26.65 3.47 1.31
C PHE A 4 28.02 4.13 1.09
N ASN A 5 28.95 3.95 2.05
CA ASN A 5 30.25 4.62 2.07
C ASN A 5 30.21 6.15 2.15
N LEU A 6 29.05 6.73 2.52
CA LEU A 6 28.90 8.16 2.78
C LEU A 6 29.05 8.44 4.27
N THR A 7 29.81 9.48 4.61
CA THR A 7 29.84 10.02 5.99
C THR A 7 28.64 10.89 6.26
N ASP A 8 28.32 11.09 7.55
CA ASP A 8 27.20 11.97 7.96
C ASP A 8 27.39 13.41 7.44
N GLU A 9 28.65 13.90 7.38
CA GLU A 9 28.96 15.21 6.81
C GLU A 9 28.64 15.24 5.31
N LYS A 10 29.05 14.21 4.59
CA LYS A 10 28.79 14.15 3.15
C LYS A 10 27.31 14.05 2.84
N MET A 11 26.55 13.28 3.61
CA MET A 11 25.10 13.21 3.47
C MET A 11 24.41 14.55 3.74
N LYS A 12 24.90 15.32 4.72
CA LYS A 12 24.40 16.69 5.00
C LYS A 12 24.73 17.65 3.85
N GLU A 13 25.98 17.65 3.38
CA GLU A 13 26.40 18.49 2.24
C GLU A 13 25.55 18.25 0.97
N THR A 14 25.18 17.01 0.72
CA THR A 14 24.39 16.62 -0.47
C THR A 14 22.90 16.61 -0.22
N SER A 15 22.42 16.97 0.97
CA SER A 15 21.00 16.89 1.40
C SER A 15 20.40 15.48 1.23
N SER A 16 21.21 14.43 1.32
CA SER A 16 20.80 13.04 1.10
C SER A 16 20.53 12.25 2.39
N THR A 17 20.61 12.89 3.56
CA THR A 17 20.54 12.23 4.87
C THR A 17 19.27 11.36 4.99
N PHE A 18 18.11 11.92 4.77
CA PHE A 18 16.85 11.14 4.88
C PHE A 18 16.80 10.02 3.86
N THR A 19 17.03 10.32 2.58
CA THR A 19 16.97 9.32 1.52
C THR A 19 17.92 8.14 1.75
N ALA A 20 19.16 8.41 2.18
CA ALA A 20 20.13 7.36 2.47
C ALA A 20 19.68 6.44 3.62
N HIS A 21 19.17 7.02 4.71
CA HIS A 21 18.65 6.25 5.85
C HIS A 21 17.40 5.45 5.46
N GLU A 22 16.48 6.07 4.72
CA GLU A 22 15.23 5.45 4.27
C GLU A 22 15.47 4.31 3.29
N ILE A 23 16.49 4.38 2.45
CA ILE A 23 16.91 3.24 1.62
C ILE A 23 17.54 2.15 2.49
N TYR A 24 18.46 2.52 3.38
CA TYR A 24 19.22 1.58 4.19
C TYR A 24 18.34 0.76 5.16
N GLN A 25 17.28 1.34 5.69
CA GLN A 25 16.38 0.68 6.64
C GLN A 25 15.42 -0.35 6.00
N GLN A 26 15.26 -0.35 4.68
CA GLN A 26 14.24 -1.16 4.01
C GLN A 26 14.28 -2.65 4.37
N PRO A 27 15.44 -3.35 4.44
CA PRO A 27 15.45 -4.74 4.85
C PRO A 27 14.81 -4.98 6.22
N ALA A 28 15.03 -4.07 7.17
CA ALA A 28 14.43 -4.16 8.50
C ALA A 28 12.92 -3.88 8.48
N THR A 29 12.48 -2.90 7.70
CA THR A 29 11.05 -2.56 7.60
C THR A 29 10.26 -3.63 6.83
N TRP A 30 10.84 -4.31 5.84
CA TRP A 30 10.19 -5.43 5.17
C TRP A 30 9.88 -6.59 6.13
N ARG A 31 10.81 -6.93 7.03
CA ARG A 31 10.57 -7.94 8.08
C ARG A 31 9.41 -7.53 8.99
N LYS A 32 9.37 -6.26 9.39
CA LYS A 32 8.26 -5.72 10.20
C LYS A 32 6.93 -5.81 9.45
N THR A 33 6.91 -5.47 8.17
CA THR A 33 5.71 -5.57 7.33
C THR A 33 5.21 -7.02 7.26
N CYS A 34 6.08 -8.01 7.05
CA CYS A 34 5.69 -9.42 7.08
C CYS A 34 5.07 -9.81 8.44
N ALA A 35 5.69 -9.41 9.55
CA ALA A 35 5.17 -9.69 10.90
C ALA A 35 3.81 -9.00 11.15
N GLN A 36 3.63 -7.76 10.69
CA GLN A 36 2.36 -7.04 10.80
C GLN A 36 1.24 -7.74 10.02
N LEU A 37 1.50 -8.19 8.79
CA LEU A 37 0.51 -8.91 7.98
C LEU A 37 0.18 -10.28 8.60
N ALA A 38 1.16 -10.96 9.18
CA ALA A 38 0.92 -12.21 9.90
C ALA A 38 0.01 -12.01 11.12
N ALA A 39 0.19 -10.91 11.85
CA ALA A 39 -0.61 -10.60 13.03
C ALA A 39 -2.09 -10.30 12.74
N CYS A 40 -2.41 -9.75 11.56
CA CYS A 40 -3.79 -9.43 11.16
C CYS A 40 -4.33 -10.33 10.03
N LYS A 41 -3.68 -11.46 9.77
CA LYS A 41 -3.97 -12.34 8.62
C LYS A 41 -5.44 -12.68 8.49
N ASP A 42 -6.03 -13.20 9.55
CA ASP A 42 -7.40 -13.74 9.51
C ASP A 42 -8.44 -12.62 9.36
N GLU A 43 -8.25 -11.49 10.04
CA GLU A 43 -9.12 -10.33 9.94
C GLU A 43 -9.05 -9.70 8.54
N LEU A 44 -7.85 -9.56 8.01
CA LEU A 44 -7.63 -9.02 6.67
C LEU A 44 -8.19 -9.95 5.59
N GLN A 45 -7.99 -11.26 5.72
CA GLN A 45 -8.59 -12.24 4.81
C GLN A 45 -10.12 -12.15 4.83
N ALA A 46 -10.73 -12.12 6.02
CA ALA A 46 -12.17 -12.00 6.17
C ALA A 46 -12.71 -10.69 5.56
N PHE A 47 -11.96 -9.60 5.66
CA PHE A 47 -12.31 -8.32 5.05
C PHE A 47 -12.27 -8.39 3.51
N ILE A 48 -11.18 -8.88 2.93
CA ILE A 48 -11.02 -9.01 1.48
C ILE A 48 -12.08 -9.97 0.90
N ASP A 49 -12.37 -11.04 1.59
CA ASP A 49 -13.35 -12.05 1.19
C ASP A 49 -14.77 -11.51 1.02
N GLN A 50 -15.13 -10.41 1.67
CA GLN A 50 -16.44 -9.77 1.49
C GLN A 50 -16.68 -9.33 0.04
N VAL A 51 -15.60 -9.04 -0.68
CA VAL A 51 -15.66 -8.64 -2.08
C VAL A 51 -15.28 -9.79 -3.01
N VAL A 52 -14.14 -10.43 -2.81
CA VAL A 52 -13.57 -11.36 -3.80
C VAL A 52 -14.30 -12.71 -3.88
N LYS A 53 -15.14 -13.04 -2.89
CA LYS A 53 -16.00 -14.23 -2.93
C LYS A 53 -17.32 -14.02 -3.68
N GLN A 54 -17.59 -12.82 -4.16
CA GLN A 54 -18.76 -12.56 -4.99
C GLN A 54 -18.49 -12.94 -6.45
N ASP A 55 -19.55 -13.27 -7.19
CA ASP A 55 -19.42 -13.77 -8.57
C ASP A 55 -18.79 -12.76 -9.52
N ASP A 56 -19.16 -11.49 -9.40
CA ASP A 56 -18.60 -10.40 -10.19
C ASP A 56 -18.20 -9.22 -9.28
N PHE A 57 -16.94 -8.88 -9.30
CA PHE A 57 -16.35 -7.83 -8.47
C PHE A 57 -15.24 -7.08 -9.21
N ASP A 58 -14.83 -5.94 -8.69
CA ASP A 58 -13.64 -5.23 -9.12
C ASP A 58 -12.69 -5.00 -7.93
N ILE A 59 -11.39 -5.17 -8.15
CA ILE A 59 -10.32 -4.69 -7.26
C ILE A 59 -9.66 -3.51 -7.97
N VAL A 60 -9.69 -2.35 -7.34
CA VAL A 60 -9.10 -1.12 -7.92
C VAL A 60 -7.97 -0.64 -7.02
N LEU A 61 -6.76 -0.64 -7.54
CA LEU A 61 -5.57 -0.12 -6.89
C LEU A 61 -5.42 1.36 -7.27
N THR A 62 -5.25 2.26 -6.29
CA THR A 62 -5.22 3.69 -6.57
C THR A 62 -4.33 4.48 -5.62
N GLY A 63 -3.73 5.53 -6.13
CA GLY A 63 -2.87 6.46 -5.42
C GLY A 63 -2.48 7.63 -6.30
N ALA A 64 -1.76 8.61 -5.75
CA ALA A 64 -1.22 9.74 -6.48
C ALA A 64 0.31 9.71 -6.54
N GLY A 65 0.91 10.08 -7.67
CA GLY A 65 2.35 10.11 -7.87
C GLY A 65 3.00 8.75 -7.63
N THR A 66 4.04 8.68 -6.79
CA THR A 66 4.72 7.40 -6.51
C THR A 66 3.79 6.37 -5.86
N SER A 67 2.76 6.78 -5.14
CA SER A 67 1.75 5.86 -4.58
C SER A 67 0.92 5.17 -5.68
N GLU A 68 0.66 5.82 -6.81
CA GLU A 68 0.05 5.20 -7.99
C GLU A 68 0.92 4.07 -8.54
N PHE A 69 2.23 4.28 -8.58
CA PHE A 69 3.15 3.27 -9.12
C PHE A 69 3.18 1.97 -8.31
N VAL A 70 2.76 1.98 -7.05
CA VAL A 70 2.54 0.74 -6.28
C VAL A 70 1.48 -0.12 -6.96
N GLY A 71 0.33 0.48 -7.28
CA GLY A 71 -0.75 -0.19 -8.00
C GLY A 71 -0.32 -0.65 -9.40
N ASN A 72 0.34 0.24 -10.16
CA ASN A 72 0.81 -0.06 -11.52
C ASN A 72 1.82 -1.21 -11.55
N SER A 73 2.60 -1.41 -10.49
CA SER A 73 3.56 -2.52 -10.38
C SER A 73 2.91 -3.83 -9.96
N LEU A 74 1.76 -3.78 -9.27
CA LEU A 74 1.11 -4.95 -8.67
C LEU A 74 -0.01 -5.55 -9.53
N PHE A 75 -0.80 -4.73 -10.23
CA PHE A 75 -2.06 -5.19 -10.81
C PHE A 75 -1.87 -6.37 -11.78
N GLN A 76 -0.80 -6.38 -12.57
CA GLN A 76 -0.52 -7.48 -13.49
C GLN A 76 -0.15 -8.78 -12.77
N ALA A 77 0.59 -8.68 -11.65
CA ALA A 77 0.96 -9.86 -10.86
C ALA A 77 -0.24 -10.46 -10.12
N LEU A 78 -1.22 -9.63 -9.75
CA LEU A 78 -2.43 -10.07 -9.05
C LEU A 78 -3.52 -10.60 -10.01
N ASN A 79 -3.56 -10.09 -11.25
CA ASN A 79 -4.62 -10.40 -12.21
C ASN A 79 -4.87 -11.88 -12.46
N PRO A 80 -3.85 -12.76 -12.62
CA PRO A 80 -4.11 -14.20 -12.85
C PRO A 80 -4.89 -14.86 -11.69
N LYS A 81 -4.66 -14.41 -10.45
CA LYS A 81 -5.35 -14.95 -9.26
C LYS A 81 -6.81 -14.48 -9.17
N TYR A 82 -7.11 -13.31 -9.68
CA TYR A 82 -8.42 -12.65 -9.55
C TYR A 82 -9.17 -12.54 -10.88
N ASN A 83 -8.96 -13.47 -11.82
CA ASN A 83 -9.65 -13.54 -13.11
C ASN A 83 -9.60 -12.23 -13.90
N TYR A 84 -8.46 -11.52 -13.87
CA TYR A 84 -8.25 -10.24 -14.55
C TYR A 84 -9.20 -9.11 -14.10
N LYS A 85 -9.64 -9.15 -12.84
CA LYS A 85 -10.53 -8.14 -12.24
C LYS A 85 -9.77 -7.07 -11.44
N VAL A 86 -8.44 -7.10 -11.47
CA VAL A 86 -7.58 -6.09 -10.82
C VAL A 86 -7.25 -4.99 -11.81
N LYS A 87 -7.50 -3.74 -11.42
CA LYS A 87 -7.24 -2.54 -12.20
C LYS A 87 -6.34 -1.60 -11.40
N SER A 88 -5.59 -0.76 -12.06
CA SER A 88 -4.81 0.30 -11.42
C SER A 88 -5.11 1.63 -12.09
N TYR A 89 -5.46 2.64 -11.29
CA TYR A 89 -5.79 3.99 -11.77
C TYR A 89 -5.16 5.04 -10.87
N ALA A 90 -4.65 6.12 -11.47
CA ALA A 90 -4.25 7.28 -10.71
C ALA A 90 -5.45 7.90 -9.97
N SER A 91 -5.28 8.26 -8.71
CA SER A 91 -6.36 8.97 -7.99
C SER A 91 -6.65 10.35 -8.61
N THR A 92 -5.65 10.96 -9.24
CA THR A 92 -5.80 12.22 -9.98
C THR A 92 -6.68 12.10 -11.22
N ASP A 93 -6.82 10.91 -11.80
CA ASP A 93 -7.73 10.63 -12.91
C ASP A 93 -9.11 10.20 -12.39
N LEU A 94 -9.12 9.43 -11.30
CA LEU A 94 -10.34 8.89 -10.73
C LEU A 94 -11.20 9.98 -10.08
N VAL A 95 -10.61 10.91 -9.32
CA VAL A 95 -11.34 11.96 -8.57
C VAL A 95 -12.21 12.84 -9.46
N PRO A 96 -11.73 13.37 -10.62
CA PRO A 96 -12.55 14.24 -11.46
C PRO A 96 -13.66 13.53 -12.23
N SER A 97 -13.58 12.22 -12.44
CA SER A 97 -14.57 11.46 -13.24
C SER A 97 -14.70 10.01 -12.76
N PRO A 98 -15.11 9.78 -11.51
CA PRO A 98 -15.08 8.44 -10.89
C PRO A 98 -15.97 7.44 -11.62
N GLU A 99 -17.04 7.87 -12.25
CA GLU A 99 -17.97 7.03 -13.03
C GLU A 99 -17.34 6.39 -14.27
N ASN A 100 -16.21 6.92 -14.75
CA ASN A 100 -15.47 6.33 -15.87
C ASN A 100 -14.58 5.16 -15.44
N PHE A 101 -14.28 5.04 -14.15
CA PHE A 101 -13.32 4.08 -13.60
C PHE A 101 -13.97 3.06 -12.66
N LEU A 102 -15.05 3.45 -11.98
CA LEU A 102 -15.71 2.64 -10.96
C LEU A 102 -17.08 2.17 -11.42
N SER A 103 -17.42 0.94 -11.06
CA SER A 103 -18.75 0.40 -11.33
C SER A 103 -19.74 0.83 -10.25
N ARG A 104 -20.93 1.24 -10.67
CA ARG A 104 -22.01 1.59 -9.74
C ARG A 104 -22.52 0.39 -8.96
N THR A 105 -22.59 -0.78 -9.57
CA THR A 105 -23.29 -1.95 -9.05
C THR A 105 -22.42 -3.10 -8.61
N LYS A 106 -21.21 -3.23 -9.20
CA LYS A 106 -20.29 -4.29 -8.83
C LYS A 106 -19.70 -4.06 -7.45
N PRO A 107 -19.63 -5.09 -6.61
CA PRO A 107 -18.81 -5.04 -5.41
C PRO A 107 -17.38 -4.61 -5.75
N THR A 108 -16.91 -3.58 -5.10
CA THR A 108 -15.60 -3.00 -5.39
C THR A 108 -14.75 -2.94 -4.14
N LEU A 109 -13.55 -3.51 -4.21
CA LEU A 109 -12.49 -3.30 -3.22
C LEU A 109 -11.55 -2.22 -3.74
N LEU A 110 -11.63 -1.02 -3.17
CA LEU A 110 -10.76 0.10 -3.50
C LEU A 110 -9.55 0.12 -2.58
N VAL A 111 -8.39 -0.21 -3.11
CA VAL A 111 -7.12 -0.21 -2.37
C VAL A 111 -6.45 1.15 -2.55
N ASN A 112 -6.41 1.93 -1.48
CA ASN A 112 -5.88 3.29 -1.50
C ASN A 112 -4.46 3.31 -0.90
N PHE A 113 -3.49 3.74 -1.69
CA PHE A 113 -2.11 3.94 -1.26
C PHE A 113 -1.88 5.38 -0.82
N GLY A 114 -1.43 5.58 0.40
CA GLY A 114 -1.17 6.92 0.91
C GLY A 114 -0.03 6.95 1.93
N ARG A 115 1.16 7.49 1.54
CA ARG A 115 2.26 7.64 2.50
C ARG A 115 1.81 8.39 3.75
N SER A 116 1.26 9.58 3.60
CA SER A 116 0.74 10.38 4.72
C SER A 116 -0.71 10.03 5.10
N GLY A 117 -1.49 9.50 4.18
CA GLY A 117 -2.91 9.24 4.36
C GLY A 117 -3.78 10.51 4.56
N ASN A 118 -3.23 11.70 4.22
CA ASN A 118 -3.86 13.00 4.44
C ASN A 118 -3.95 13.85 3.16
N SER A 119 -3.44 13.37 2.03
CA SER A 119 -3.44 14.19 0.82
C SER A 119 -4.87 14.43 0.32
N PRO A 120 -5.16 15.61 -0.26
CA PRO A 120 -6.49 15.90 -0.81
C PRO A 120 -6.94 14.86 -1.84
N GLU A 121 -6.02 14.35 -2.65
CA GLU A 121 -6.30 13.31 -3.65
C GLU A 121 -6.72 11.98 -3.00
N SER A 122 -6.08 11.61 -1.88
CA SER A 122 -6.44 10.38 -1.15
C SER A 122 -7.84 10.47 -0.54
N LEU A 123 -8.20 11.62 0.03
CA LEU A 123 -9.51 11.84 0.63
C LEU A 123 -10.58 12.02 -0.43
N GLY A 124 -10.31 12.83 -1.46
CA GLY A 124 -11.22 13.02 -2.59
C GLY A 124 -11.52 11.71 -3.32
N ASN A 125 -10.56 10.79 -3.38
CA ASN A 125 -10.75 9.47 -3.97
C ASN A 125 -11.75 8.60 -3.16
N VAL A 126 -11.69 8.66 -1.83
CA VAL A 126 -12.66 7.97 -0.96
C VAL A 126 -14.06 8.55 -1.18
N GLU A 127 -14.19 9.88 -1.12
CA GLU A 127 -15.47 10.56 -1.29
C GLU A 127 -16.07 10.33 -2.68
N ALA A 128 -15.26 10.43 -3.74
CA ALA A 128 -15.71 10.20 -5.11
C ALA A 128 -16.20 8.77 -5.32
N ALA A 129 -15.51 7.78 -4.77
CA ALA A 129 -15.92 6.39 -4.86
C ALA A 129 -17.22 6.11 -4.09
N GLU A 130 -17.42 6.73 -2.94
CA GLU A 130 -18.66 6.61 -2.13
C GLU A 130 -19.91 7.20 -2.85
N VAL A 131 -19.71 8.21 -3.69
CA VAL A 131 -20.80 8.77 -4.50
C VAL A 131 -21.22 7.83 -5.63
N VAL A 132 -20.28 7.10 -6.23
CA VAL A 132 -20.54 6.25 -7.39
C VAL A 132 -20.94 4.84 -7.01
N CYS A 133 -20.20 4.18 -6.12
CA CYS A 133 -20.35 2.76 -5.84
C CYS A 133 -21.42 2.48 -4.78
N GLN A 134 -22.32 1.54 -5.06
CA GLN A 134 -23.34 1.08 -4.10
C GLN A 134 -22.83 0.01 -3.13
N ASN A 135 -21.80 -0.73 -3.52
CA ASN A 135 -21.20 -1.80 -2.72
C ASN A 135 -19.67 -1.62 -2.73
N LEU A 136 -19.16 -0.88 -1.77
CA LEU A 136 -17.79 -0.38 -1.72
C LEU A 136 -17.12 -0.76 -0.42
N TYR A 137 -15.90 -1.29 -0.53
CA TYR A 137 -14.98 -1.56 0.56
C TYR A 137 -13.65 -0.85 0.30
N HIS A 138 -13.07 -0.27 1.34
CA HIS A 138 -11.79 0.43 1.25
C HIS A 138 -10.72 -0.34 2.02
N LEU A 139 -9.65 -0.71 1.33
CA LEU A 139 -8.41 -1.16 1.95
C LEU A 139 -7.39 -0.02 1.88
N PHE A 140 -7.08 0.57 3.02
CA PHE A 140 -6.06 1.61 3.12
C PHE A 140 -4.70 1.00 3.39
N VAL A 141 -3.69 1.34 2.61
CA VAL A 141 -2.30 0.96 2.86
C VAL A 141 -1.51 2.25 3.08
N THR A 142 -1.17 2.52 4.34
CA THR A 142 -0.60 3.82 4.74
C THR A 142 0.59 3.67 5.69
N CYS A 143 1.50 4.64 5.63
CA CYS A 143 2.66 4.74 6.54
C CYS A 143 2.39 5.65 7.74
N ASN A 144 1.17 6.16 7.87
CA ASN A 144 0.81 7.11 8.94
C ASN A 144 -0.43 6.65 9.71
N HIS A 145 -0.21 6.15 10.92
CA HIS A 145 -1.28 5.73 11.85
C HIS A 145 -2.22 6.86 12.24
N GLU A 146 -1.71 8.10 12.28
CA GLU A 146 -2.47 9.30 12.60
C GLU A 146 -3.12 9.97 11.39
N GLY A 147 -2.91 9.39 10.21
CA GLY A 147 -3.51 9.88 8.97
C GLY A 147 -5.02 9.69 8.92
N THR A 148 -5.69 10.51 8.13
CA THR A 148 -7.15 10.47 7.99
C THR A 148 -7.62 9.12 7.44
N LEU A 149 -6.90 8.51 6.49
CA LEU A 149 -7.25 7.17 5.98
C LEU A 149 -7.27 6.12 7.10
N SER A 150 -6.25 6.13 8.00
CA SER A 150 -6.21 5.22 9.14
C SER A 150 -7.38 5.47 10.11
N LYS A 151 -7.71 6.73 10.38
CA LYS A 151 -8.83 7.11 11.26
C LYS A 151 -10.19 6.71 10.68
N LEU A 152 -10.37 6.78 9.37
CA LEU A 152 -11.59 6.31 8.72
C LEU A 152 -11.81 4.81 8.94
N ALA A 153 -10.76 3.99 8.87
CA ALA A 153 -10.86 2.55 9.11
C ALA A 153 -11.32 2.21 10.54
N ASN A 154 -11.02 3.06 11.52
CA ASN A 154 -11.44 2.84 12.90
C ASN A 154 -12.93 3.18 13.15
N THR A 155 -13.58 3.86 12.21
CA THR A 155 -14.96 4.37 12.39
C THR A 155 -15.96 3.77 11.40
N ARG A 156 -15.48 3.07 10.37
CA ARG A 156 -16.31 2.55 9.28
C ARG A 156 -16.12 1.04 9.10
N HIS A 157 -17.20 0.30 9.07
CA HIS A 157 -17.20 -1.17 8.93
C HIS A 157 -16.75 -1.67 7.56
N ASN A 158 -16.87 -0.82 6.52
CA ASN A 158 -16.44 -1.12 5.15
C ASN A 158 -15.00 -0.64 4.86
N CYS A 159 -14.22 -0.32 5.88
CA CYS A 159 -12.85 0.12 5.76
C CYS A 159 -11.91 -0.77 6.60
N PHE A 160 -10.76 -1.09 6.05
CA PHE A 160 -9.65 -1.74 6.76
C PHE A 160 -8.36 -0.98 6.49
N ALA A 161 -7.50 -0.81 7.49
CA ALA A 161 -6.21 -0.15 7.33
C ALA A 161 -5.05 -1.10 7.63
N ILE A 162 -4.15 -1.24 6.68
CA ILE A 162 -2.81 -1.76 6.90
C ILE A 162 -1.93 -0.56 7.25
N ASN A 163 -1.72 -0.36 8.54
CA ASN A 163 -0.86 0.68 9.07
C ASN A 163 0.58 0.17 9.14
N LEU A 164 1.41 0.59 8.22
CA LEU A 164 2.81 0.20 8.16
C LEU A 164 3.62 0.82 9.32
N THR A 165 4.76 0.21 9.65
CA THR A 165 5.63 0.70 10.73
C THR A 165 6.02 2.17 10.50
N PRO A 166 6.08 3.02 11.55
CA PRO A 166 6.32 4.46 11.41
C PRO A 166 7.58 4.83 10.64
N GLU A 167 8.60 3.97 10.66
CA GLU A 167 9.84 4.20 9.91
C GLU A 167 9.62 4.22 8.39
N THR A 168 8.51 3.65 7.90
CA THR A 168 8.18 3.68 6.48
C THR A 168 7.60 5.02 6.02
N HIS A 169 7.30 5.92 6.94
CA HIS A 169 6.83 7.26 6.62
C HIS A 169 8.00 8.14 6.17
N ASP A 170 8.47 7.94 4.96
CA ASP A 170 9.60 8.67 4.38
C ASP A 170 9.44 10.18 4.53
N GLN A 171 10.48 10.83 5.03
CA GLN A 171 10.57 12.29 5.17
C GLN A 171 11.20 12.94 3.95
N SER A 172 12.00 12.17 3.19
CA SER A 172 12.55 12.64 1.93
C SER A 172 11.48 12.88 0.88
N PHE A 173 11.81 13.66 -0.14
CA PHE A 173 10.93 13.86 -1.29
C PHE A 173 10.67 12.53 -2.02
N ALA A 174 11.72 11.75 -2.23
CA ALA A 174 11.62 10.44 -2.87
C ALA A 174 10.98 9.42 -1.92
N MET A 175 9.98 8.70 -2.41
CA MET A 175 9.39 7.58 -1.70
C MET A 175 10.28 6.34 -1.91
N THR A 176 10.84 5.81 -0.83
CA THR A 176 11.72 4.64 -0.81
C THR A 176 11.18 3.54 0.07
N SER A 177 11.32 3.67 1.39
CA SER A 177 10.72 2.72 2.35
C SER A 177 9.20 2.64 2.21
N SER A 178 8.52 3.77 2.05
CA SER A 178 7.06 3.79 1.89
C SER A 178 6.62 3.00 0.67
N TYR A 179 7.26 3.23 -0.47
CA TYR A 179 6.92 2.54 -1.72
C TYR A 179 7.08 1.02 -1.58
N SER A 180 8.27 0.56 -1.18
CA SER A 180 8.57 -0.87 -1.13
C SER A 180 7.73 -1.60 -0.08
N ASN A 181 7.43 -0.96 1.05
CA ASN A 181 6.59 -1.56 2.08
C ASN A 181 5.10 -1.54 1.73
N MET A 182 4.57 -0.49 1.06
CA MET A 182 3.20 -0.52 0.53
C MET A 182 3.05 -1.60 -0.55
N TYR A 183 4.05 -1.75 -1.43
CA TYR A 183 4.09 -2.83 -2.41
C TYR A 183 4.04 -4.20 -1.73
N LEU A 184 4.97 -4.45 -0.80
CA LEU A 184 5.07 -5.73 -0.08
C LEU A 184 3.81 -6.05 0.71
N ALA A 185 3.29 -5.09 1.47
CA ALA A 185 2.08 -5.28 2.27
C ALA A 185 0.88 -5.67 1.40
N THR A 186 0.72 -5.01 0.26
CA THR A 186 -0.38 -5.31 -0.66
C THR A 186 -0.18 -6.66 -1.34
N TYR A 187 1.04 -6.97 -1.77
CA TYR A 187 1.33 -8.28 -2.34
C TYR A 187 1.04 -9.41 -1.37
N LEU A 188 1.43 -9.26 -0.10
CA LEU A 188 1.10 -10.21 0.98
C LEU A 188 -0.40 -10.28 1.25
N ALA A 189 -1.10 -9.13 1.34
CA ALA A 189 -2.54 -9.07 1.60
C ALA A 189 -3.37 -9.87 0.58
N PHE A 190 -2.94 -9.86 -0.67
CA PHE A 190 -3.59 -10.63 -1.74
C PHE A 190 -3.03 -12.06 -1.92
N ASN A 191 -2.06 -12.49 -1.10
CA ASN A 191 -1.45 -13.81 -1.11
C ASN A 191 -1.29 -14.39 0.30
N LEU A 192 -2.29 -14.19 1.18
CA LEU A 192 -2.25 -14.65 2.57
C LEU A 192 -2.17 -16.18 2.70
N ASP A 193 -2.62 -16.90 1.69
CA ASP A 193 -2.46 -18.36 1.55
C ASP A 193 -0.99 -18.79 1.42
N LYS A 194 -0.11 -17.90 0.94
CA LYS A 194 1.33 -18.12 0.75
C LYS A 194 2.20 -17.25 1.66
N LEU A 195 1.61 -16.70 2.72
CA LEU A 195 2.29 -15.72 3.59
C LEU A 195 3.65 -16.22 4.11
N ASP A 196 3.72 -17.45 4.58
CA ASP A 196 4.94 -18.03 5.15
C ASP A 196 6.03 -18.24 4.07
N GLU A 197 5.63 -18.70 2.88
CA GLU A 197 6.53 -18.87 1.74
C GLU A 197 7.12 -17.52 1.30
N ILE A 198 6.25 -16.50 1.13
CA ILE A 198 6.69 -15.16 0.72
C ILE A 198 7.56 -14.52 1.81
N THR A 199 7.22 -14.70 3.08
CA THR A 199 8.03 -14.20 4.19
C THR A 199 9.43 -14.79 4.18
N ALA A 200 9.58 -16.09 3.89
CA ALA A 200 10.89 -16.72 3.75
C ALA A 200 11.72 -16.15 2.59
N GLU A 201 11.06 -15.81 1.45
CA GLU A 201 11.76 -15.16 0.34
C GLU A 201 12.13 -13.70 0.67
N VAL A 202 11.27 -12.98 1.37
CA VAL A 202 11.57 -11.63 1.86
C VAL A 202 12.76 -11.64 2.82
N GLU A 203 12.88 -12.65 3.68
CA GLU A 203 14.03 -12.78 4.58
C GLU A 203 15.36 -12.96 3.82
N LYS A 204 15.35 -13.77 2.76
CA LYS A 204 16.54 -13.91 1.87
C LYS A 204 16.90 -12.60 1.20
N LEU A 205 15.88 -11.89 0.67
CA LEU A 205 16.06 -10.59 0.03
C LEU A 205 16.58 -9.54 1.03
N ALA A 206 16.02 -9.51 2.23
CA ALA A 206 16.44 -8.61 3.30
C ALA A 206 17.87 -8.91 3.77
N GLY A 207 18.25 -10.20 3.85
CA GLY A 207 19.62 -10.62 4.14
C GLY A 207 20.62 -10.14 3.08
N ALA A 208 20.27 -10.26 1.79
CA ALA A 208 21.08 -9.74 0.70
C ALA A 208 21.23 -8.20 0.77
N GLY A 209 20.12 -7.47 1.03
CA GLY A 209 20.12 -6.01 1.12
C GLY A 209 20.90 -5.43 2.30
N GLN A 210 21.20 -6.22 3.34
CA GLN A 210 22.04 -5.77 4.47
C GLN A 210 23.54 -5.73 4.15
N HIS A 211 23.97 -6.31 3.03
CA HIS A 211 25.37 -6.36 2.63
C HIS A 211 25.78 -5.21 1.68
N PHE A 212 24.89 -4.31 1.37
CA PHE A 212 25.13 -3.08 0.61
C PHE A 212 25.19 -1.87 1.55
#